data_2d88862e77fe21b95727eb4a7713cc9d
#
_entry.id   2d88862e77fe21b95727eb4a7713cc9d
#
_cell.length_a   1.000
_cell.length_b   1.000
_cell.length_c   1.000
_cell.angle_alpha   90.00
_cell.angle_beta   90.00
_cell.angle_gamma   90.00
#
_symmetry.space_group_name_H-M   'P 1'
#
loop_
_entity.id
_entity.type
_entity.pdbx_description
1 polymer ?
#
loop_
_entity_poly.entity_id
_entity_poly.type
_entity_poly.pdbx_seq_one_letter_code
_entity_poly.pdbx_strand_id
1 'polypeptide(L)'
;MATLLQEILTNNHEFLANNKCTKEISKYPQKKFALLTCMDTRLVELISKALGIHRGDAKIIQNAGTSLIGEMGETVKSLLLTIYVFDIKEIFIVGHYDCGVALTSSKDILHNMRSRGVSEQQLKLIEKDFQVWLDPYTCLLYTSDAADE
;
A
#
# COMPACT_ATOMS: atom_id res chain seq x y z
N MET A 1 -20.42 -24.80 3.37
CA MET A 1 -19.37 -23.89 3.88
C MET A 1 -19.86 -22.47 3.70
N ALA A 2 -19.67 -21.60 4.69
CA ALA A 2 -19.95 -20.18 4.55
C ALA A 2 -19.05 -19.57 3.46
N THR A 3 -19.56 -18.61 2.69
CA THR A 3 -18.73 -17.85 1.75
C THR A 3 -17.88 -16.83 2.52
N LEU A 4 -16.76 -16.39 1.93
CA LEU A 4 -15.93 -15.34 2.53
C LEU A 4 -16.74 -14.07 2.87
N LEU A 5 -17.70 -13.70 2.02
CA LEU A 5 -18.61 -12.59 2.29
C LEU A 5 -19.43 -12.80 3.56
N GLN A 6 -19.99 -14.02 3.73
CA GLN A 6 -20.77 -14.34 4.95
C GLN A 6 -19.91 -14.26 6.20
N GLU A 7 -18.68 -14.74 6.14
CA GLU A 7 -17.71 -14.63 7.25
C GLU A 7 -17.42 -13.17 7.62
N ILE A 8 -17.13 -12.34 6.62
CA ILE A 8 -16.86 -10.89 6.83
C ILE A 8 -18.07 -10.20 7.45
N LEU A 9 -19.30 -10.48 6.95
CA LEU A 9 -20.52 -9.87 7.49
C LEU A 9 -20.79 -10.31 8.92
N THR A 10 -20.57 -11.59 9.24
CA THR A 10 -20.71 -12.10 10.61
C THR A 10 -19.77 -11.40 11.56
N ASN A 11 -18.47 -11.32 11.20
CA ASN A 11 -17.47 -10.61 12.01
C ASN A 11 -17.83 -9.13 12.22
N ASN A 12 -18.37 -8.47 11.19
CA ASN A 12 -18.81 -7.08 11.30
C ASN A 12 -20.02 -6.93 12.25
N HIS A 13 -21.01 -7.83 12.17
CA HIS A 13 -22.14 -7.83 13.10
C HIS A 13 -21.70 -8.04 14.55
N GLU A 14 -20.80 -8.99 14.79
CA GLU A 14 -20.24 -9.23 16.12
C GLU A 14 -19.46 -8.04 16.65
N PHE A 15 -18.65 -7.38 15.79
CA PHE A 15 -17.92 -6.18 16.12
C PHE A 15 -18.86 -5.04 16.56
N LEU A 16 -19.95 -4.82 15.84
CA LEU A 16 -20.96 -3.80 16.15
C LEU A 16 -21.73 -4.14 17.43
N ALA A 17 -22.16 -5.39 17.58
CA ALA A 17 -22.92 -5.85 18.76
C ALA A 17 -22.09 -5.70 20.06
N ASN A 18 -20.79 -5.95 19.99
CA ASN A 18 -19.88 -5.83 21.14
C ASN A 18 -19.36 -4.41 21.39
N ASN A 19 -19.84 -3.42 20.64
CA ASN A 19 -19.50 -2.01 20.75
C ASN A 19 -17.97 -1.76 20.86
N LYS A 20 -17.17 -2.51 20.10
CA LYS A 20 -15.70 -2.51 20.18
C LYS A 20 -15.06 -1.20 19.69
N CYS A 21 -15.85 -0.31 19.08
CA CYS A 21 -15.38 0.99 18.60
C CYS A 21 -15.83 2.13 19.54
N THR A 22 -15.44 2.04 20.80
CA THR A 22 -15.93 2.94 21.88
C THR A 22 -15.25 4.28 21.97
N LYS A 23 -14.09 4.47 21.32
CA LYS A 23 -13.32 5.71 21.41
C LYS A 23 -13.47 6.53 20.14
N GLU A 24 -14.05 7.72 20.26
CA GLU A 24 -13.99 8.70 19.19
C GLU A 24 -12.55 9.14 18.96
N ILE A 25 -12.13 9.07 17.70
CA ILE A 25 -10.79 9.49 17.28
C ILE A 25 -10.95 10.57 16.21
N SER A 26 -10.19 11.64 16.39
CA SER A 26 -10.15 12.73 15.43
C SER A 26 -9.71 12.27 14.04
N LYS A 27 -10.26 12.89 12.98
CA LYS A 27 -9.76 12.73 11.62
C LYS A 27 -8.36 13.31 11.43
N TYR A 28 -7.92 14.19 12.32
CA TYR A 28 -6.57 14.75 12.32
C TYR A 28 -5.64 13.86 13.14
N PRO A 29 -4.50 13.44 12.58
CA PRO A 29 -3.56 12.57 13.30
C PRO A 29 -2.87 13.33 14.44
N GLN A 30 -2.71 12.63 15.56
CA GLN A 30 -2.16 13.23 16.79
C GLN A 30 -0.66 13.56 16.63
N LYS A 31 0.11 12.69 15.97
CA LYS A 31 1.55 12.84 15.79
C LYS A 31 1.95 13.58 14.51
N LYS A 32 0.97 14.04 13.73
CA LYS A 32 1.15 14.86 12.51
C LYS A 32 2.14 14.30 11.49
N PHE A 33 2.18 12.99 11.32
CA PHE A 33 2.95 12.36 10.26
C PHE A 33 2.09 11.46 9.38
N ALA A 34 2.58 11.20 8.18
CA ALA A 34 2.06 10.18 7.28
C ALA A 34 3.09 9.07 7.08
N LEU A 35 2.61 7.85 7.01
CA LEU A 35 3.39 6.67 6.67
C LEU A 35 2.94 6.15 5.31
N LEU A 36 3.85 6.08 4.36
CA LEU A 36 3.67 5.34 3.11
C LEU A 36 4.39 4.00 3.23
N THR A 37 3.68 2.90 3.00
CA THR A 37 4.23 1.55 3.08
C THR A 37 3.60 0.59 2.07
N CYS A 38 4.11 -0.62 1.98
CA CYS A 38 3.61 -1.63 1.06
C CYS A 38 2.26 -2.22 1.53
N MET A 39 1.46 -2.67 0.56
CA MET A 39 0.21 -3.42 0.80
C MET A 39 0.45 -4.91 1.13
N ASP A 40 1.69 -5.34 1.32
CA ASP A 40 2.04 -6.72 1.63
C ASP A 40 1.26 -7.22 2.85
N THR A 41 0.67 -8.41 2.74
CA THR A 41 -0.20 -8.99 3.77
C THR A 41 0.50 -9.18 5.11
N ARG A 42 1.82 -9.35 5.09
CA ARG A 42 2.66 -9.50 6.29
C ARG A 42 2.73 -8.20 7.12
N LEU A 43 2.45 -7.05 6.49
CA LEU A 43 2.59 -5.72 7.12
C LEU A 43 1.30 -5.21 7.78
N VAL A 44 0.14 -5.84 7.57
CA VAL A 44 -1.18 -5.32 7.99
C VAL A 44 -1.23 -4.87 9.46
N GLU A 45 -0.66 -5.66 10.37
CA GLU A 45 -0.53 -5.26 11.78
C GLU A 45 0.93 -5.00 12.19
N LEU A 46 1.86 -5.66 11.50
CA LEU A 46 3.28 -5.67 11.87
C LEU A 46 3.87 -4.27 11.86
N ILE A 47 3.61 -3.49 10.80
CA ILE A 47 4.19 -2.15 10.65
C ILE A 47 3.79 -1.22 11.79
N SER A 48 2.53 -1.24 12.19
CA SER A 48 2.04 -0.41 13.29
C SER A 48 2.65 -0.82 14.63
N LYS A 49 2.77 -2.13 14.86
CA LYS A 49 3.39 -2.66 16.09
C LYS A 49 4.88 -2.35 16.13
N ALA A 50 5.60 -2.56 15.03
CA ALA A 50 7.05 -2.33 14.95
C ALA A 50 7.43 -0.86 15.16
N LEU A 51 6.60 0.07 14.66
CA LEU A 51 6.84 1.51 14.76
C LEU A 51 6.15 2.18 15.96
N GLY A 52 5.45 1.42 16.80
CA GLY A 52 4.71 1.98 17.94
C GLY A 52 3.60 2.95 17.53
N ILE A 53 2.94 2.68 16.40
CA ILE A 53 1.87 3.52 15.87
C ILE A 53 0.53 2.97 16.36
N HIS A 54 -0.26 3.83 16.99
CA HIS A 54 -1.60 3.49 17.44
C HIS A 54 -2.67 4.14 16.58
N ARG A 55 -3.89 3.64 16.70
CA ARG A 55 -5.04 4.20 16.01
C ARG A 55 -5.23 5.68 16.35
N GLY A 56 -5.18 6.55 15.33
CA GLY A 56 -5.29 8.02 15.49
C GLY A 56 -3.95 8.76 15.50
N ASP A 57 -2.81 8.07 15.56
CA ASP A 57 -1.49 8.72 15.60
C ASP A 57 -1.08 9.31 14.22
N ALA A 58 -1.33 8.59 13.15
CA ALA A 58 -0.80 8.88 11.82
C ALA A 58 -1.83 8.67 10.70
N LYS A 59 -1.56 9.24 9.53
CA LYS A 59 -2.17 8.82 8.27
C LYS A 59 -1.34 7.71 7.67
N ILE A 60 -1.96 6.55 7.40
CA ILE A 60 -1.27 5.42 6.77
C ILE A 60 -1.78 5.27 5.34
N ILE A 61 -0.86 5.25 4.39
CA ILE A 61 -1.11 5.05 2.97
C ILE A 61 -0.39 3.75 2.58
N GLN A 62 -1.11 2.82 1.98
CA GLN A 62 -0.55 1.56 1.52
C GLN A 62 -0.80 1.40 0.02
N ASN A 63 0.25 1.03 -0.70
CA ASN A 63 0.15 0.71 -2.12
C ASN A 63 1.09 -0.43 -2.49
N ALA A 64 1.04 -0.87 -3.73
CA ALA A 64 1.94 -1.90 -4.23
C ALA A 64 3.38 -1.36 -4.31
N GLY A 65 4.28 -1.97 -3.53
CA GLY A 65 5.71 -1.68 -3.54
C GLY A 65 6.15 -0.36 -2.91
N THR A 66 5.31 0.29 -2.12
CA THR A 66 5.65 1.61 -1.52
C THR A 66 5.97 2.66 -2.60
N SER A 67 5.23 2.63 -3.72
CA SER A 67 5.60 3.35 -4.94
C SER A 67 5.11 4.79 -4.98
N LEU A 68 5.97 5.67 -5.51
CA LEU A 68 5.66 7.07 -5.84
C LEU A 68 5.90 7.29 -7.33
N ILE A 69 4.98 6.82 -8.17
CA ILE A 69 5.12 6.89 -9.63
C ILE A 69 4.13 7.86 -10.23
N GLY A 70 4.63 8.62 -11.21
CA GLY A 70 3.88 9.68 -11.88
C GLY A 70 3.80 10.96 -11.05
N GLU A 71 3.95 12.11 -11.71
CA GLU A 71 3.97 13.42 -11.05
C GLU A 71 2.71 13.71 -10.24
N MET A 72 1.56 13.20 -10.67
CA MET A 72 0.26 13.34 -10.02
C MET A 72 -0.47 11.99 -9.86
N GLY A 73 0.28 10.93 -9.58
CA GLY A 73 -0.30 9.61 -9.26
C GLY A 73 -1.16 9.64 -7.98
N GLU A 74 -2.01 8.65 -7.79
CA GLU A 74 -2.98 8.62 -6.67
C GLU A 74 -2.29 8.64 -5.29
N THR A 75 -1.11 8.04 -5.17
CA THR A 75 -0.31 8.10 -3.94
C THR A 75 0.19 9.53 -3.67
N VAL A 76 0.67 10.23 -4.70
CA VAL A 76 1.12 11.62 -4.60
C VAL A 76 -0.04 12.52 -4.20
N LYS A 77 -1.21 12.40 -4.84
CA LYS A 77 -2.43 13.14 -4.47
C LYS A 77 -2.83 12.89 -3.02
N SER A 78 -2.76 11.63 -2.57
CA SER A 78 -3.06 11.26 -1.18
C SER A 78 -2.08 11.92 -0.20
N LEU A 79 -0.79 11.95 -0.52
CA LEU A 79 0.22 12.63 0.30
C LEU A 79 0.00 14.16 0.34
N LEU A 80 -0.28 14.77 -0.81
CA LEU A 80 -0.59 16.21 -0.87
C LEU A 80 -1.82 16.54 -0.03
N LEU A 81 -2.87 15.73 -0.09
CA LEU A 81 -4.04 15.89 0.76
C LEU A 81 -3.66 15.80 2.26
N THR A 82 -2.80 14.86 2.64
CA THR A 82 -2.38 14.73 4.04
C THR A 82 -1.62 15.96 4.52
N ILE A 83 -0.74 16.53 3.70
CA ILE A 83 0.04 17.73 4.03
C ILE A 83 -0.87 18.94 4.17
N TYR A 84 -1.66 19.24 3.14
CA TYR A 84 -2.37 20.52 3.03
C TYR A 84 -3.73 20.57 3.73
N VAL A 85 -4.38 19.41 3.93
CA VAL A 85 -5.70 19.35 4.59
C VAL A 85 -5.59 18.85 6.03
N PHE A 86 -4.68 17.90 6.31
CA PHE A 86 -4.56 17.31 7.66
C PHE A 86 -3.35 17.80 8.45
N ASP A 87 -2.64 18.82 7.95
CA ASP A 87 -1.51 19.47 8.61
C ASP A 87 -0.39 18.49 9.00
N ILE A 88 -0.10 17.54 8.10
CA ILE A 88 1.02 16.62 8.27
C ILE A 88 2.35 17.39 8.12
N LYS A 89 3.31 17.10 9.00
CA LYS A 89 4.63 17.75 9.02
C LYS A 89 5.74 16.84 8.51
N GLU A 90 5.57 15.53 8.65
CA GLU A 90 6.60 14.54 8.31
C GLU A 90 5.97 13.40 7.50
N ILE A 91 6.72 12.89 6.53
CA ILE A 91 6.33 11.72 5.75
C ILE A 91 7.44 10.68 5.91
N PHE A 92 7.06 9.50 6.39
CA PHE A 92 7.94 8.35 6.44
C PHE A 92 7.57 7.38 5.31
N ILE A 93 8.60 6.93 4.58
CA ILE A 93 8.46 5.94 3.50
C ILE A 93 9.18 4.68 3.98
N VAL A 94 8.41 3.62 4.22
CA VAL A 94 8.93 2.39 4.80
C VAL A 94 8.67 1.22 3.87
N GLY A 95 9.74 0.76 3.23
CA GLY A 95 9.75 -0.49 2.44
C GLY A 95 9.96 -1.72 3.32
N HIS A 96 10.05 -2.89 2.70
CA HIS A 96 10.35 -4.15 3.36
C HIS A 96 11.12 -5.10 2.44
N TYR A 97 11.85 -6.01 3.01
CA TYR A 97 12.55 -7.05 2.27
C TYR A 97 11.57 -8.04 1.61
N ASP A 98 12.02 -8.71 0.55
CA ASP A 98 11.25 -9.71 -0.18
C ASP A 98 9.87 -9.19 -0.63
N CYS A 99 9.85 -7.96 -1.15
CA CYS A 99 8.64 -7.35 -1.68
C CYS A 99 8.24 -8.00 -3.01
N GLY A 100 7.01 -8.52 -3.09
CA GLY A 100 6.52 -9.17 -4.31
C GLY A 100 6.51 -8.25 -5.53
N VAL A 101 6.31 -6.94 -5.34
CA VAL A 101 6.37 -5.96 -6.45
C VAL A 101 7.79 -5.81 -6.98
N ALA A 102 8.77 -5.74 -6.08
CA ALA A 102 10.18 -5.62 -6.46
C ALA A 102 10.72 -6.86 -7.19
N LEU A 103 10.07 -8.01 -7.01
CA LEU A 103 10.39 -9.28 -7.68
C LEU A 103 9.57 -9.53 -8.95
N THR A 104 8.69 -8.60 -9.34
CA THR A 104 7.76 -8.76 -10.47
C THR A 104 8.12 -7.80 -11.59
N SER A 105 8.42 -8.29 -12.78
CA SER A 105 8.62 -7.47 -13.97
C SER A 105 7.29 -7.18 -14.70
N SER A 106 7.32 -6.16 -15.58
CA SER A 106 6.18 -5.90 -16.48
C SER A 106 5.85 -7.10 -17.35
N LYS A 107 6.86 -7.87 -17.78
CA LYS A 107 6.68 -9.08 -18.58
C LYS A 107 5.92 -10.17 -17.83
N ASP A 108 6.22 -10.36 -16.54
CA ASP A 108 5.57 -11.39 -15.73
C ASP A 108 4.08 -11.10 -15.55
N ILE A 109 3.72 -9.85 -15.23
CA ILE A 109 2.31 -9.51 -15.08
C ILE A 109 1.55 -9.62 -16.39
N LEU A 110 2.10 -9.16 -17.50
CA LEU A 110 1.47 -9.25 -18.80
C LEU A 110 1.32 -10.72 -19.25
N HIS A 111 2.31 -11.57 -18.97
CA HIS A 111 2.21 -13.01 -19.21
C HIS A 111 1.07 -13.64 -18.40
N ASN A 112 0.97 -13.32 -17.11
CA ASN A 112 -0.08 -13.82 -16.24
C ASN A 112 -1.48 -13.34 -16.64
N MET A 113 -1.61 -12.09 -17.10
CA MET A 113 -2.87 -11.56 -17.63
C MET A 113 -3.28 -12.29 -18.92
N ARG A 114 -2.35 -12.51 -19.83
CA ARG A 114 -2.57 -13.27 -21.06
C ARG A 114 -3.04 -14.69 -20.76
N SER A 115 -2.39 -15.38 -19.84
CA SER A 115 -2.76 -16.75 -19.44
C SER A 115 -4.16 -16.85 -18.82
N ARG A 116 -4.68 -15.75 -18.29
CA ARG A 116 -6.04 -15.62 -17.72
C ARG A 116 -7.06 -15.09 -18.73
N GLY A 117 -6.72 -14.96 -20.01
CA GLY A 117 -7.64 -14.62 -21.09
C GLY A 117 -7.77 -13.14 -21.43
N VAL A 118 -6.89 -12.27 -20.91
CA VAL A 118 -6.86 -10.87 -21.35
C VAL A 118 -6.34 -10.80 -22.79
N SER A 119 -7.07 -10.10 -23.66
CA SER A 119 -6.75 -10.02 -25.08
C SER A 119 -5.47 -9.21 -25.35
N GLU A 120 -4.76 -9.54 -26.44
CA GLU A 120 -3.56 -8.80 -26.86
C GLU A 120 -3.84 -7.32 -27.12
N GLN A 121 -5.04 -6.98 -27.58
CA GLN A 121 -5.43 -5.59 -27.78
C GLN A 121 -5.49 -4.82 -26.45
N GLN A 122 -6.04 -5.43 -25.39
CA GLN A 122 -6.08 -4.84 -24.07
C GLN A 122 -4.68 -4.75 -23.44
N LEU A 123 -3.87 -5.79 -23.58
CA LEU A 123 -2.50 -5.81 -23.05
C LEU A 123 -1.64 -4.69 -23.64
N LYS A 124 -1.73 -4.44 -24.95
CA LYS A 124 -1.01 -3.34 -25.62
C LYS A 124 -1.35 -1.95 -25.07
N LEU A 125 -2.57 -1.75 -24.58
CA LEU A 125 -3.00 -0.45 -24.00
C LEU A 125 -2.32 -0.13 -22.68
N ILE A 126 -1.97 -1.15 -21.90
CA ILE A 126 -1.46 -1.02 -20.53
C ILE A 126 0.02 -1.40 -20.37
N GLU A 127 0.62 -1.97 -21.41
CA GLU A 127 2.00 -2.48 -21.38
C GLU A 127 3.00 -1.40 -20.95
N LYS A 128 2.89 -0.22 -21.55
CA LYS A 128 3.79 0.90 -21.25
C LYS A 128 3.68 1.37 -19.79
N ASP A 129 2.47 1.37 -19.24
CA ASP A 129 2.25 1.79 -17.86
C ASP A 129 2.88 0.79 -16.88
N PHE A 130 2.78 -0.52 -17.16
CA PHE A 130 3.45 -1.55 -16.39
C PHE A 130 4.98 -1.48 -16.49
N GLN A 131 5.52 -1.20 -17.68
CA GLN A 131 6.96 -1.01 -17.87
C GLN A 131 7.48 0.17 -17.04
N VAL A 132 6.81 1.31 -17.11
CA VAL A 132 7.20 2.51 -16.32
C VAL A 132 7.09 2.26 -14.82
N TRP A 133 6.12 1.45 -14.41
CA TRP A 133 5.90 1.19 -12.98
C TRP A 133 6.83 0.11 -12.42
N LEU A 134 6.92 -1.06 -13.03
CA LEU A 134 7.57 -2.23 -12.43
C LEU A 134 9.05 -2.35 -12.78
N ASP A 135 9.45 -2.05 -14.02
CA ASP A 135 10.80 -2.31 -14.46
C ASP A 135 11.88 -1.51 -13.71
N PRO A 136 11.63 -0.26 -13.24
CA PRO A 136 12.59 0.44 -12.39
C PRO A 136 12.84 -0.22 -11.03
N TYR A 137 11.85 -0.94 -10.46
CA TYR A 137 12.01 -1.62 -9.16
C TYR A 137 12.98 -2.80 -9.23
N THR A 138 13.00 -3.50 -10.33
CA THR A 138 13.93 -4.63 -10.52
C THR A 138 15.39 -4.16 -10.59
N CYS A 139 15.63 -2.90 -10.95
CA CYS A 139 16.97 -2.30 -10.95
C CYS A 139 17.42 -1.79 -9.56
N LEU A 140 16.48 -1.31 -8.74
CA LEU A 140 16.79 -0.72 -7.43
C LEU A 140 17.19 -1.76 -6.37
N LEU A 141 16.77 -3.01 -6.49
CA LEU A 141 17.17 -4.08 -5.57
C LEU A 141 18.66 -4.42 -5.64
N TYR A 142 19.34 -4.08 -6.72
CA TYR A 142 20.78 -4.28 -6.87
C TYR A 142 21.64 -3.12 -6.35
N THR A 143 21.03 -2.01 -5.95
CA THR A 143 21.77 -0.80 -5.53
C THR A 143 21.52 -0.39 -4.09
N SER A 144 20.72 -1.12 -3.32
CA SER A 144 20.41 -0.78 -1.92
C SER A 144 21.31 -1.45 -0.89
N ASP A 145 22.57 -1.74 -1.21
CA ASP A 145 23.60 -2.14 -0.23
C ASP A 145 24.04 -0.97 0.68
N ALA A 146 23.32 0.15 0.66
CA ALA A 146 23.64 1.35 1.44
C ALA A 146 23.01 1.39 2.85
N ALA A 147 22.53 0.26 3.38
CA ALA A 147 21.89 0.20 4.69
C ALA A 147 22.65 -0.61 5.75
N ASP A 148 23.92 -0.94 5.51
CA ASP A 148 24.79 -1.67 6.46
C ASP A 148 25.92 -0.80 7.02
N GLU A 149 25.69 0.51 7.24
CA GLU A 149 26.58 1.33 8.06
C GLU A 149 25.85 1.95 9.26
#